data_8a84d051c18a9510bf7569d883eb2deb
#
_entry.id   8a84d051c18a9510bf7569d883eb2deb
#
_cell.length_a   1.000
_cell.length_b   1.000
_cell.length_c   1.000
_cell.angle_alpha   90.00
_cell.angle_beta   90.00
_cell.angle_gamma   90.00
#
_symmetry.space_group_name_H-M   'P 1'
#
loop_
_entity.id
_entity.type
_entity.pdbx_description
1 polymer ?
#
loop_
_entity_poly.entity_id
_entity_poly.type
_entity_poly.pdbx_seq_one_letter_code
_entity_poly.pdbx_strand_id
1 'polypeptide(L)'
;QKKKLLAEGYDVLMVRDGKDVQLDNVARTVICNNVADCHIALHWDSDGLSYDKGCFYASVPEKLKKMRPVASYWEEHDALGKSLIKGLRSQKIKINGTGATEIDLTQTSYSTIPSVDIELGNQCSDHSDRKLQKLADGLVQGINKYVKHHIHVAPLSSL
;
A
#
# COMPACT_ATOMS: atom_id res chain seq x y z
N GLN A 1 0.81 10.72 -6.19
CA GLN A 1 1.16 9.34 -6.52
C GLN A 1 0.59 8.92 -7.88
N LYS A 2 -0.75 9.00 -8.14
CA LYS A 2 -1.40 8.61 -9.41
C LYS A 2 -0.64 9.10 -10.65
N LYS A 3 -0.39 10.41 -10.76
CA LYS A 3 0.33 11.00 -11.91
C LYS A 3 1.71 10.38 -12.16
N LYS A 4 2.44 10.06 -11.09
CA LYS A 4 3.78 9.45 -11.19
C LYS A 4 3.70 8.02 -11.68
N LEU A 5 2.74 7.23 -11.18
CA LEU A 5 2.53 5.85 -11.63
C LEU A 5 2.11 5.79 -13.11
N LEU A 6 1.20 6.68 -13.53
CA LEU A 6 0.84 6.80 -14.96
C LEU A 6 2.05 7.14 -15.82
N ALA A 7 2.95 8.00 -15.36
CA ALA A 7 4.18 8.36 -16.08
C ALA A 7 5.18 7.19 -16.17
N GLU A 8 5.12 6.23 -15.25
CA GLU A 8 5.90 4.98 -15.27
C GLU A 8 5.25 3.87 -16.10
N GLY A 9 4.08 4.14 -16.72
CA GLY A 9 3.39 3.21 -17.59
C GLY A 9 2.40 2.26 -16.88
N TYR A 10 2.07 2.51 -15.61
CA TYR A 10 1.04 1.74 -14.90
C TYR A 10 -0.37 2.24 -15.23
N ASP A 11 -1.31 1.33 -15.34
CA ASP A 11 -2.73 1.64 -15.23
C ASP A 11 -3.10 1.86 -13.77
N VAL A 12 -3.81 2.93 -13.46
CA VAL A 12 -4.15 3.30 -12.08
C VAL A 12 -5.65 3.50 -11.93
N LEU A 13 -6.30 2.55 -11.28
CA LEU A 13 -7.68 2.69 -10.82
C LEU A 13 -7.70 3.38 -9.45
N MET A 14 -8.40 4.49 -9.37
CA MET A 14 -8.72 5.14 -8.09
C MET A 14 -10.09 4.65 -7.63
N VAL A 15 -10.13 3.83 -6.57
CA VAL A 15 -11.38 3.34 -5.98
C VAL A 15 -12.22 4.49 -5.42
N ARG A 16 -11.56 5.58 -5.03
CA ARG A 16 -12.19 6.84 -4.64
C ARG A 16 -11.50 7.98 -5.39
N ASP A 17 -12.16 8.48 -6.43
CA ASP A 17 -11.68 9.57 -7.28
C ASP A 17 -12.69 10.72 -7.24
N GLY A 18 -12.31 11.85 -6.67
CA GLY A 18 -13.14 13.04 -6.54
C GLY A 18 -13.72 13.26 -5.14
N LYS A 19 -15.05 13.45 -5.04
CA LYS A 19 -15.73 13.71 -3.77
C LYS A 19 -15.61 12.53 -2.80
N ASP A 20 -15.68 12.83 -1.50
CA ASP A 20 -15.65 11.81 -0.45
C ASP A 20 -16.85 10.86 -0.56
N VAL A 21 -16.62 9.73 -1.21
CA VAL A 21 -17.59 8.64 -1.34
C VAL A 21 -17.14 7.53 -0.39
N GLN A 22 -17.94 7.24 0.61
CA GLN A 22 -17.69 6.14 1.53
C GLN A 22 -18.10 4.81 0.89
N LEU A 23 -17.15 4.18 0.21
CA LEU A 23 -17.25 2.75 -0.06
C LEU A 23 -16.78 1.98 1.18
N ASP A 24 -17.53 0.96 1.59
CA ASP A 24 -17.12 0.09 2.67
C ASP A 24 -15.87 -0.74 2.29
N ASN A 25 -15.20 -1.31 3.28
CA ASN A 25 -13.95 -2.04 3.07
C ASN A 25 -14.14 -3.30 2.20
N VAL A 26 -15.31 -3.95 2.26
CA VAL A 26 -15.62 -5.12 1.44
C VAL A 26 -15.74 -4.72 -0.01
N ALA A 27 -16.53 -3.68 -0.31
CA ALA A 27 -16.71 -3.19 -1.68
C ALA A 27 -15.38 -2.80 -2.33
N ARG A 28 -14.50 -2.08 -1.61
CA ARG A 28 -13.15 -1.72 -2.10
C ARG A 28 -12.31 -2.96 -2.41
N THR A 29 -12.31 -3.93 -1.53
CA THR A 29 -11.57 -5.19 -1.69
C THR A 29 -12.07 -5.99 -2.89
N VAL A 30 -13.39 -6.10 -3.06
CA VAL A 30 -14.00 -6.82 -4.19
C VAL A 30 -13.66 -6.15 -5.53
N ILE A 31 -13.75 -4.82 -5.62
CA ILE A 31 -13.36 -4.09 -6.83
C ILE A 31 -11.91 -4.41 -7.20
N CYS A 32 -10.99 -4.25 -6.25
CA CYS A 32 -9.56 -4.48 -6.51
C CYS A 32 -9.25 -5.93 -6.89
N ASN A 33 -9.82 -6.91 -6.19
CA ASN A 33 -9.64 -8.33 -6.50
C ASN A 33 -10.05 -8.70 -7.94
N ASN A 34 -10.98 -7.97 -8.53
CA ASN A 34 -11.50 -8.28 -9.87
C ASN A 34 -10.75 -7.59 -11.01
N VAL A 35 -10.07 -6.47 -10.75
CA VAL A 35 -9.57 -5.61 -11.85
C VAL A 35 -8.12 -5.14 -11.67
N ALA A 36 -7.46 -5.45 -10.57
CA ALA A 36 -6.12 -4.94 -10.29
C ALA A 36 -5.11 -6.07 -10.04
N ASP A 37 -3.83 -5.78 -10.32
CA ASP A 37 -2.70 -6.66 -10.00
C ASP A 37 -2.19 -6.46 -8.58
N CYS A 38 -2.44 -5.30 -7.98
CA CYS A 38 -2.20 -5.04 -6.57
C CYS A 38 -3.11 -3.91 -6.05
N HIS A 39 -3.33 -3.89 -4.74
CA HIS A 39 -4.15 -2.91 -4.04
C HIS A 39 -3.35 -2.20 -2.96
N ILE A 40 -3.33 -0.87 -2.99
CA ILE A 40 -2.64 -0.06 -1.98
C ILE A 40 -3.61 0.99 -1.45
N ALA A 41 -3.95 0.89 -0.16
CA ALA A 41 -4.70 1.91 0.56
C ALA A 41 -3.72 2.83 1.31
N LEU A 42 -3.89 4.15 1.16
CA LEU A 42 -3.05 5.16 1.79
C LEU A 42 -3.84 5.87 2.89
N HIS A 43 -3.31 5.86 4.09
CA HIS A 43 -3.94 6.42 5.27
C HIS A 43 -3.03 7.37 6.04
N TRP A 44 -3.65 8.18 6.89
CA TRP A 44 -3.03 8.88 8.00
C TRP A 44 -3.60 8.30 9.29
N ASP A 45 -2.73 7.74 10.14
CA ASP A 45 -3.16 7.09 11.37
C ASP A 45 -3.85 8.07 12.33
N SER A 46 -4.97 7.65 12.87
CA SER A 46 -5.76 8.39 13.88
C SER A 46 -5.46 7.92 15.31
N ASP A 47 -4.18 7.70 15.61
CA ASP A 47 -3.71 7.10 16.87
C ASP A 47 -3.81 8.04 18.10
N GLY A 48 -4.14 9.31 17.89
CA GLY A 48 -4.27 10.31 18.95
C GLY A 48 -2.94 10.73 19.60
N LEU A 49 -1.79 10.31 19.07
CA LEU A 49 -0.48 10.68 19.59
C LEU A 49 -0.17 12.16 19.34
N SER A 50 0.61 12.76 20.24
CA SER A 50 1.09 14.15 20.15
C SER A 50 2.42 14.32 19.41
N TYR A 51 2.89 13.27 18.72
CA TYR A 51 4.12 13.27 17.95
C TYR A 51 3.98 12.47 16.65
N ASP A 52 4.81 12.76 15.66
CA ASP A 52 4.89 11.97 14.42
C ASP A 52 5.42 10.56 14.70
N LYS A 53 4.57 9.56 14.55
CA LYS A 53 4.90 8.16 14.74
C LYS A 53 5.77 7.59 13.61
N GLY A 54 5.65 8.13 12.42
CA GLY A 54 6.28 7.59 11.20
C GLY A 54 5.39 6.61 10.46
N CYS A 55 5.84 6.22 9.25
CA CYS A 55 5.09 5.33 8.37
C CYS A 55 5.23 3.85 8.80
N PHE A 56 4.16 3.09 8.57
CA PHE A 56 4.15 1.63 8.69
C PHE A 56 3.02 1.04 7.84
N TYR A 57 3.11 -0.24 7.50
CA TYR A 57 2.02 -0.96 6.88
C TYR A 57 1.38 -1.95 7.85
N ALA A 58 0.11 -2.23 7.65
CA ALA A 58 -0.62 -3.27 8.37
C ALA A 58 -0.21 -4.65 7.83
N SER A 59 0.52 -5.41 8.62
CA SER A 59 0.85 -6.81 8.31
C SER A 59 -0.23 -7.76 8.84
N VAL A 60 -0.39 -8.90 8.18
CA VAL A 60 -1.35 -9.92 8.60
C VAL A 60 -0.93 -10.52 9.93
N PRO A 61 -1.79 -10.51 10.96
CA PRO A 61 -1.50 -11.15 12.25
C PRO A 61 -1.20 -12.64 12.10
N GLU A 62 -0.24 -13.14 12.88
CA GLU A 62 0.22 -14.52 12.80
C GLU A 62 -0.94 -15.54 12.90
N LYS A 63 -1.91 -15.27 13.79
CA LYS A 63 -3.09 -16.12 13.97
C LYS A 63 -3.96 -16.27 12.73
N LEU A 64 -3.92 -15.29 11.80
CA LEU A 64 -4.74 -15.29 10.58
C LEU A 64 -4.03 -15.91 9.38
N LYS A 65 -2.71 -16.06 9.39
CA LYS A 65 -1.92 -16.56 8.27
C LYS A 65 -2.28 -17.99 7.83
N LYS A 66 -2.96 -18.75 8.67
CA LYS A 66 -3.46 -20.12 8.36
C LYS A 66 -4.91 -20.14 7.89
N MET A 67 -5.61 -19.01 7.90
CA MET A 67 -7.02 -18.91 7.53
C MET A 67 -7.16 -18.62 6.03
N ARG A 68 -8.16 -19.21 5.38
CA ARG A 68 -8.49 -18.88 3.99
C ARG A 68 -9.35 -17.59 3.94
N PRO A 69 -9.20 -16.75 2.91
CA PRO A 69 -8.27 -16.87 1.77
C PRO A 69 -6.85 -16.40 2.06
N VAL A 70 -6.60 -15.64 3.15
CA VAL A 70 -5.33 -14.93 3.42
C VAL A 70 -4.11 -15.85 3.49
N ALA A 71 -4.29 -17.12 3.86
CA ALA A 71 -3.20 -18.12 3.90
C ALA A 71 -2.42 -18.24 2.57
N SER A 72 -3.07 -17.96 1.45
CA SER A 72 -2.43 -18.06 0.13
C SER A 72 -1.80 -16.73 -0.34
N TYR A 73 -2.04 -15.62 0.37
CA TYR A 73 -1.67 -14.28 -0.14
C TYR A 73 -0.89 -13.42 0.84
N TRP A 74 -0.82 -13.79 2.12
CA TRP A 74 -0.17 -12.94 3.14
C TRP A 74 1.31 -12.67 2.87
N GLU A 75 2.03 -13.61 2.26
CA GLU A 75 3.44 -13.43 1.90
C GLU A 75 3.62 -12.33 0.84
N GLU A 76 2.72 -12.29 -0.14
CA GLU A 76 2.71 -11.25 -1.18
C GLU A 76 2.29 -9.89 -0.61
N HIS A 77 1.33 -9.87 0.33
CA HIS A 77 0.97 -8.64 1.05
C HIS A 77 2.19 -8.08 1.78
N ASP A 78 2.90 -8.94 2.50
CA ASP A 78 4.09 -8.59 3.28
C ASP A 78 5.26 -8.16 2.36
N ALA A 79 5.46 -8.83 1.25
CA ALA A 79 6.48 -8.47 0.26
C ALA A 79 6.24 -7.08 -0.35
N LEU A 80 4.99 -6.78 -0.72
CA LEU A 80 4.59 -5.45 -1.19
C LEU A 80 4.81 -4.39 -0.10
N GLY A 81 4.33 -4.63 1.13
CA GLY A 81 4.51 -3.73 2.27
C GLY A 81 5.97 -3.42 2.56
N LYS A 82 6.82 -4.44 2.63
CA LYS A 82 8.27 -4.29 2.79
C LYS A 82 8.91 -3.47 1.68
N SER A 83 8.47 -3.67 0.44
CA SER A 83 8.97 -2.92 -0.71
C SER A 83 8.60 -1.43 -0.63
N LEU A 84 7.35 -1.11 -0.24
CA LEU A 84 6.91 0.27 -0.01
C LEU A 84 7.71 0.95 1.10
N ILE A 85 7.88 0.30 2.26
CA ILE A 85 8.70 0.82 3.37
C ILE A 85 10.14 1.07 2.94
N LYS A 86 10.71 0.19 2.13
CA LYS A 86 12.07 0.36 1.59
C LYS A 86 12.19 1.58 0.67
N GLY A 87 11.17 1.80 -0.17
CA GLY A 87 11.07 3.00 -1.00
C GLY A 87 10.94 4.28 -0.16
N LEU A 88 10.11 4.28 0.87
CA LEU A 88 9.96 5.42 1.79
C LEU A 88 11.28 5.73 2.55
N ARG A 89 11.98 4.70 3.01
CA ARG A 89 13.30 4.87 3.65
C ARG A 89 14.33 5.52 2.72
N SER A 90 14.32 5.19 1.43
CA SER A 90 15.23 5.80 0.44
C SER A 90 15.02 7.31 0.31
N GLN A 91 13.81 7.79 0.59
CA GLN A 91 13.45 9.21 0.63
C GLN A 91 13.66 9.87 2.01
N LYS A 92 14.32 9.16 2.94
CA LYS A 92 14.54 9.61 4.33
C LYS A 92 13.24 9.91 5.06
N ILE A 93 12.18 9.17 4.75
CA ILE A 93 10.91 9.24 5.49
C ILE A 93 11.07 8.47 6.80
N LYS A 94 10.52 9.04 7.87
CA LYS A 94 10.47 8.39 9.18
C LYS A 94 9.60 7.13 9.12
N ILE A 95 10.12 6.05 9.62
CA ILE A 95 9.44 4.76 9.69
C ILE A 95 9.23 4.37 11.15
N ASN A 96 8.04 3.87 11.48
CA ASN A 96 7.73 3.34 12.79
C ASN A 96 8.33 1.93 12.95
N GLY A 97 9.25 1.76 13.90
CA GLY A 97 9.88 0.47 14.19
C GLY A 97 10.47 -0.21 12.96
N THR A 98 10.05 -1.43 12.68
CA THR A 98 10.45 -2.19 11.48
C THR A 98 9.75 -1.71 10.21
N GLY A 99 8.64 -0.99 10.34
CA GLY A 99 7.75 -0.56 9.27
C GLY A 99 6.54 -1.48 9.08
N ALA A 100 6.36 -2.48 9.95
CA ALA A 100 5.22 -3.39 9.94
C ALA A 100 4.56 -3.40 11.32
N THR A 101 3.23 -3.41 11.35
CA THR A 101 2.43 -3.57 12.57
C THR A 101 1.33 -4.57 12.28
N GLU A 102 1.17 -5.60 13.11
CA GLU A 102 0.09 -6.58 12.95
C GLU A 102 -1.27 -5.94 13.22
N ILE A 103 -2.12 -5.89 12.20
CA ILE A 103 -3.48 -5.36 12.29
C ILE A 103 -4.41 -6.27 11.50
N ASP A 104 -5.52 -6.66 12.10
CA ASP A 104 -6.58 -7.43 11.43
C ASP A 104 -7.44 -6.48 10.60
N LEU A 105 -7.29 -6.56 9.29
CA LEU A 105 -8.01 -5.71 8.35
C LEU A 105 -8.75 -6.55 7.30
N THR A 106 -9.99 -6.15 7.01
CA THR A 106 -10.80 -6.75 5.92
C THR A 106 -10.03 -6.77 4.60
N GLN A 107 -9.35 -5.68 4.27
CA GLN A 107 -8.58 -5.55 3.04
C GLN A 107 -7.55 -6.68 2.88
N THR A 108 -6.69 -6.89 3.87
CA THR A 108 -5.62 -7.90 3.78
C THR A 108 -6.15 -9.31 4.00
N SER A 109 -7.20 -9.48 4.84
CA SER A 109 -7.77 -10.80 5.13
C SER A 109 -8.55 -11.40 3.96
N TYR A 110 -9.12 -10.60 3.07
CA TYR A 110 -9.98 -11.05 1.96
C TYR A 110 -9.46 -10.69 0.57
N SER A 111 -8.30 -10.03 0.47
CA SER A 111 -7.67 -9.78 -0.83
C SER A 111 -7.07 -11.06 -1.41
N THR A 112 -7.33 -11.27 -2.71
CA THR A 112 -6.77 -12.36 -3.53
C THR A 112 -5.71 -11.86 -4.50
N ILE A 113 -5.23 -10.67 -4.27
CA ILE A 113 -4.10 -10.01 -4.94
C ILE A 113 -3.19 -9.40 -3.88
N PRO A 114 -1.93 -9.08 -4.17
CA PRO A 114 -1.07 -8.34 -3.25
C PRO A 114 -1.74 -7.06 -2.77
N SER A 115 -1.93 -6.93 -1.46
CA SER A 115 -2.72 -5.83 -0.88
C SER A 115 -2.07 -5.27 0.37
N VAL A 116 -1.96 -3.95 0.44
CA VAL A 116 -1.36 -3.23 1.57
C VAL A 116 -2.20 -2.03 1.97
N ASP A 117 -2.46 -1.94 3.25
CA ASP A 117 -2.89 -0.73 3.93
C ASP A 117 -1.66 -0.10 4.59
N ILE A 118 -1.33 1.13 4.24
CA ILE A 118 -0.13 1.82 4.71
C ILE A 118 -0.46 3.17 5.33
N GLU A 119 -0.03 3.34 6.57
CA GLU A 119 -0.09 4.60 7.29
C GLU A 119 1.13 5.45 6.93
N LEU A 120 0.89 6.66 6.43
CA LEU A 120 1.95 7.59 5.97
C LEU A 120 2.44 8.53 7.07
N GLY A 121 1.97 8.33 8.26
CA GLY A 121 2.16 9.12 9.47
C GLY A 121 0.84 9.31 10.19
N ASN A 122 0.72 10.37 10.99
CA ASN A 122 -0.48 10.73 11.74
C ASN A 122 -0.76 12.24 11.66
N GLN A 123 -1.70 12.76 12.47
CA GLN A 123 -2.04 14.18 12.51
C GLN A 123 -0.86 15.11 12.84
N CYS A 124 0.17 14.60 13.51
CA CYS A 124 1.36 15.37 13.91
C CYS A 124 2.50 15.29 12.87
N SER A 125 2.30 14.55 11.78
CA SER A 125 3.28 14.47 10.71
C SER A 125 3.32 15.73 9.87
N ASP A 126 4.41 15.98 9.17
CA ASP A 126 4.52 17.07 8.20
C ASP A 126 3.65 16.75 6.97
N HIS A 127 2.65 17.59 6.70
CA HIS A 127 1.72 17.48 5.57
C HIS A 127 2.05 18.47 4.45
N SER A 128 3.23 19.08 4.46
CA SER A 128 3.66 20.01 3.40
C SER A 128 3.74 19.32 2.03
N ASP A 129 3.56 20.07 0.96
CA ASP A 129 3.70 19.59 -0.42
C ASP A 129 5.06 18.90 -0.65
N ARG A 130 6.12 19.45 -0.05
CA ARG A 130 7.45 18.85 -0.11
C ARG A 130 7.49 17.45 0.52
N LYS A 131 6.82 17.27 1.63
CA LYS A 131 6.72 15.96 2.31
C LYS A 131 5.87 14.99 1.50
N LEU A 132 4.71 15.44 1.03
CA LEU A 132 3.80 14.65 0.20
C LEU A 132 4.50 14.19 -1.10
N GLN A 133 5.33 15.05 -1.70
CA GLN A 133 6.12 14.70 -2.88
C GLN A 133 7.12 13.58 -2.58
N LYS A 134 7.86 13.66 -1.47
CA LYS A 134 8.80 12.60 -1.04
C LYS A 134 8.09 11.28 -0.72
N LEU A 135 6.94 11.34 -0.06
CA LEU A 135 6.10 10.16 0.18
C LEU A 135 5.70 9.50 -1.14
N ALA A 136 5.22 10.30 -2.10
CA ALA A 136 4.84 9.80 -3.42
C ALA A 136 6.03 9.17 -4.17
N ASP A 137 7.21 9.79 -4.13
CA ASP A 137 8.44 9.24 -4.74
C ASP A 137 8.84 7.91 -4.12
N GLY A 138 8.82 7.83 -2.79
CA GLY A 138 9.15 6.60 -2.08
C GLY A 138 8.18 5.46 -2.37
N LEU A 139 6.88 5.76 -2.41
CA LEU A 139 5.86 4.77 -2.75
C LEU A 139 6.02 4.25 -4.19
N VAL A 140 6.25 5.15 -5.16
CA VAL A 140 6.48 4.76 -6.57
C VAL A 140 7.74 3.90 -6.71
N GLN A 141 8.83 4.25 -6.04
CA GLN A 141 10.04 3.42 -6.01
C GLN A 141 9.77 2.03 -5.42
N GLY A 142 8.99 1.96 -4.34
CA GLY A 142 8.60 0.70 -3.72
C GLY A 142 7.77 -0.17 -4.66
N ILE A 143 6.78 0.42 -5.35
CA ILE A 143 5.94 -0.26 -6.34
C ILE A 143 6.81 -0.79 -7.50
N ASN A 144 7.63 0.06 -8.11
CA ASN A 144 8.52 -0.33 -9.21
C ASN A 144 9.40 -1.53 -8.83
N LYS A 145 9.95 -1.49 -7.62
CA LYS A 145 10.78 -2.58 -7.13
C LYS A 145 9.98 -3.87 -6.93
N TYR A 146 8.78 -3.78 -6.36
CA TYR A 146 7.91 -4.93 -6.15
C TYR A 146 7.53 -5.56 -7.49
N VAL A 147 7.00 -4.76 -8.42
CA VAL A 147 6.57 -5.23 -9.75
C VAL A 147 7.69 -5.92 -10.50
N LYS A 148 8.90 -5.33 -10.52
CA LYS A 148 10.06 -5.92 -11.19
C LYS A 148 10.42 -7.33 -10.68
N HIS A 149 10.16 -7.63 -9.41
CA HIS A 149 10.58 -8.88 -8.79
C HIS A 149 9.47 -9.91 -8.61
N HIS A 150 8.22 -9.48 -8.60
CA HIS A 150 7.08 -10.34 -8.25
C HIS A 150 6.00 -10.45 -9.34
N ILE A 151 5.88 -9.44 -10.21
CA ILE A 151 4.90 -9.47 -11.29
C ILE A 151 5.64 -9.70 -12.61
N HIS A 152 5.39 -10.86 -13.22
CA HIS A 152 5.87 -11.14 -14.57
C HIS A 152 5.02 -10.34 -15.56
N VAL A 153 5.48 -9.14 -15.90
CA VAL A 153 4.92 -8.41 -17.03
C VAL A 153 5.33 -9.20 -18.29
N ALA A 154 4.38 -9.85 -18.94
CA ALA A 154 4.63 -10.43 -20.26
C ALA A 154 5.15 -9.30 -21.17
N PRO A 155 6.26 -9.51 -21.91
CA PRO A 155 6.70 -8.49 -22.86
C PRO A 155 5.55 -8.22 -23.83
N LEU A 156 5.22 -6.94 -24.01
CA LEU A 156 4.34 -6.50 -25.09
C LEU A 156 4.96 -7.07 -26.37
N SER A 157 4.42 -8.19 -26.88
CA SER A 157 4.76 -8.69 -28.17
C SER A 157 4.37 -7.60 -29.15
N SER A 158 5.39 -7.01 -29.80
CA SER A 158 5.24 -6.08 -30.91
C SER A 158 4.22 -6.65 -31.90
N LEU A 159 3.02 -6.04 -31.90
CA LEU A 159 2.09 -6.13 -33.03
C LEU A 159 2.55 -5.20 -34.13
#